data_4bb32dbbfa17ca02e730a992d54cc3fc
#
_entry.id   4bb32dbbfa17ca02e730a992d54cc3fc
#
_cell.length_a   1.000
_cell.length_b   1.000
_cell.length_c   1.000
_cell.angle_alpha   90.00
_cell.angle_beta   90.00
_cell.angle_gamma   90.00
#
_symmetry.space_group_name_H-M   'P 1'
#
loop_
_entity.id
_entity.type
_entity.pdbx_description
1 polymer ?
#
loop_
_entity_poly.entity_id
_entity_poly.type
_entity_poly.pdbx_seq_one_letter_code
_entity_poly.pdbx_strand_id
1 'polypeptide(L)'
;YDFSVKEVIEMGWLEGKEFITEKFDNALHKVGMECEISHLFDKSFNQLSGGEKRKVHFARTLIQMYNRDFETKSRYIMLDEPTANLDISHELQLINILKKKTLEGFGVFIILHDLNLAYHFSDKVAFIKEGKICAFGTPDDVFKEKILTEIYGLDVSFDNSTKKISYY
;
A
#
# COMPACT_ATOMS: atom_id res chain seq x y z
N TYR A 1 23.76 12.35 -5.35
CA TYR A 1 22.85 13.49 -5.19
C TYR A 1 22.21 13.38 -3.82
N ASP A 2 22.13 14.49 -3.10
CA ASP A 2 21.54 14.57 -1.76
C ASP A 2 20.20 15.30 -1.86
N PHE A 3 19.14 14.53 -2.11
CA PHE A 3 17.79 15.07 -2.24
C PHE A 3 17.14 15.23 -0.87
N SER A 4 16.39 16.30 -0.67
CA SER A 4 15.46 16.43 0.45
C SER A 4 14.28 15.48 0.30
N VAL A 5 13.59 15.18 1.40
CA VAL A 5 12.36 14.37 1.39
C VAL A 5 11.30 14.99 0.48
N LYS A 6 11.13 16.32 0.53
CA LYS A 6 10.21 17.05 -0.35
C LYS A 6 10.53 16.78 -1.82
N GLU A 7 11.79 16.87 -2.24
CA GLU A 7 12.21 16.63 -3.62
C GLU A 7 11.96 15.19 -4.05
N VAL A 8 12.18 14.21 -3.15
CA VAL A 8 11.86 12.79 -3.45
C VAL A 8 10.36 12.59 -3.67
N ILE A 9 9.51 13.24 -2.87
CA ILE A 9 8.05 13.16 -3.05
C ILE A 9 7.64 13.87 -4.34
N GLU A 10 8.24 15.01 -4.65
CA GLU A 10 8.01 15.78 -5.89
C GLU A 10 8.27 14.95 -7.16
N MET A 11 9.21 13.99 -7.12
CA MET A 11 9.43 13.06 -8.24
C MET A 11 8.20 12.19 -8.57
N GLY A 12 7.25 12.07 -7.65
CA GLY A 12 5.95 11.43 -7.89
C GLY A 12 4.93 12.36 -8.58
N TRP A 13 5.22 13.67 -8.65
CA TRP A 13 4.34 14.64 -9.28
C TRP A 13 4.53 14.64 -10.80
N LEU A 14 3.56 14.09 -11.55
CA LEU A 14 3.69 13.76 -12.96
C LEU A 14 3.47 14.95 -13.93
N GLU A 15 3.07 16.11 -13.45
CA GLU A 15 2.77 17.29 -14.30
C GLU A 15 4.01 18.16 -14.60
N GLY A 16 5.21 17.70 -14.40
CA GLY A 16 6.42 18.48 -14.66
C GLY A 16 6.62 19.69 -13.73
N LYS A 17 7.85 20.17 -13.64
CA LYS A 17 8.24 21.27 -12.71
C LYS A 17 7.57 22.61 -13.01
N GLU A 18 7.11 22.83 -14.24
CA GLU A 18 6.46 24.07 -14.67
C GLU A 18 5.07 24.29 -14.03
N PHE A 19 4.53 23.24 -13.43
CA PHE A 19 3.20 23.23 -12.79
C PHE A 19 3.26 22.93 -11.28
N ILE A 20 4.37 23.24 -10.62
CA ILE A 20 4.43 23.30 -9.15
C ILE A 20 3.60 24.50 -8.72
N THR A 21 2.34 24.22 -8.42
CA THR A 21 1.30 25.19 -8.12
C THR A 21 0.87 25.03 -6.67
N GLU A 22 0.05 25.94 -6.20
CA GLU A 22 -0.69 25.78 -4.94
C GLU A 22 -1.34 24.39 -4.79
N LYS A 23 -1.70 23.73 -5.90
CA LYS A 23 -2.22 22.36 -5.93
C LYS A 23 -1.19 21.34 -5.44
N PHE A 24 0.09 21.47 -5.85
CA PHE A 24 1.18 20.60 -5.37
C PHE A 24 1.44 20.80 -3.88
N ASP A 25 1.54 22.02 -3.41
CA ASP A 25 1.80 22.30 -1.99
C ASP A 25 0.66 21.79 -1.10
N ASN A 26 -0.58 21.93 -1.54
CA ASN A 26 -1.74 21.33 -0.87
C ASN A 26 -1.70 19.80 -0.86
N ALA A 27 -1.32 19.17 -1.98
CA ALA A 27 -1.17 17.73 -2.08
C ALA A 27 -0.03 17.21 -1.20
N LEU A 28 1.11 17.90 -1.22
CA LEU A 28 2.28 17.60 -0.38
C LEU A 28 1.92 17.65 1.11
N HIS A 29 1.20 18.69 1.53
CA HIS A 29 0.74 18.83 2.92
C HIS A 29 -0.18 17.66 3.32
N LYS A 30 -1.15 17.30 2.47
CA LYS A 30 -2.06 16.17 2.73
C LYS A 30 -1.31 14.85 2.86
N VAL A 31 -0.44 14.55 1.89
CA VAL A 31 0.36 13.32 1.89
C VAL A 31 1.31 13.29 3.09
N GLY A 32 1.91 14.43 3.44
CA GLY A 32 2.76 14.55 4.61
C GLY A 32 2.05 14.25 5.91
N MET A 33 0.81 14.68 6.03
CA MET A 33 -0.05 14.39 7.19
C MET A 33 -0.49 12.92 7.21
N GLU A 34 -0.94 12.38 6.08
CA GLU A 34 -1.38 10.98 5.97
C GLU A 34 -0.26 9.99 6.32
N CYS A 35 0.97 10.26 5.87
CA CYS A 35 2.14 9.41 6.10
C CYS A 35 2.92 9.79 7.38
N GLU A 36 2.52 10.84 8.10
CA GLU A 36 3.21 11.36 9.29
C GLU A 36 4.69 11.72 9.05
N ILE A 37 4.98 12.34 7.90
CA ILE A 37 6.34 12.71 7.49
C ILE A 37 6.55 14.20 7.26
N SER A 38 5.58 15.05 7.56
CA SER A 38 5.69 16.51 7.33
C SER A 38 6.92 17.12 8.01
N HIS A 39 7.31 16.61 9.18
CA HIS A 39 8.48 17.04 9.94
C HIS A 39 9.82 16.62 9.32
N LEU A 40 9.79 15.83 8.25
CA LEU A 40 10.96 15.34 7.54
C LEU A 40 11.24 16.06 6.23
N PHE A 41 10.35 16.92 5.74
CA PHE A 41 10.38 17.47 4.38
C PHE A 41 11.72 18.12 4.00
N ASP A 42 12.33 18.83 4.93
CA ASP A 42 13.59 19.53 4.69
C ASP A 42 14.84 18.69 5.03
N LYS A 43 14.66 17.47 5.54
CA LYS A 43 15.78 16.56 5.82
C LYS A 43 16.30 15.94 4.53
N SER A 44 17.61 15.63 4.51
CA SER A 44 18.19 14.80 3.47
C SER A 44 17.61 13.38 3.54
N PHE A 45 17.14 12.86 2.40
CA PHE A 45 16.62 11.50 2.28
C PHE A 45 17.63 10.43 2.72
N ASN A 46 18.94 10.72 2.49
CA ASN A 46 20.00 9.78 2.85
C ASN A 46 20.15 9.59 4.36
N GLN A 47 19.77 10.59 5.17
CA GLN A 47 19.86 10.57 6.64
C GLN A 47 18.69 9.84 7.32
N LEU A 48 17.67 9.46 6.57
CA LEU A 48 16.49 8.80 7.10
C LEU A 48 16.75 7.34 7.48
N SER A 49 16.07 6.86 8.50
CA SER A 49 15.96 5.43 8.81
C SER A 49 15.28 4.65 7.68
N GLY A 50 15.43 3.32 7.68
CA GLY A 50 14.80 2.47 6.67
C GLY A 50 13.27 2.60 6.64
N GLY A 51 12.64 2.71 7.81
CA GLY A 51 11.19 2.91 7.94
C GLY A 51 10.73 4.28 7.41
N GLU A 52 11.45 5.37 7.76
CA GLU A 52 11.18 6.71 7.24
C GLU A 52 11.33 6.77 5.71
N LYS A 53 12.37 6.14 5.15
CA LYS A 53 12.55 6.05 3.69
C LYS A 53 11.37 5.38 3.00
N ARG A 54 10.83 4.31 3.59
CA ARG A 54 9.63 3.63 3.06
C ARG A 54 8.40 4.51 3.11
N LYS A 55 8.16 5.21 4.21
CA LYS A 55 7.07 6.20 4.32
C LYS A 55 7.19 7.27 3.24
N VAL A 56 8.39 7.76 2.96
CA VAL A 56 8.64 8.74 1.89
C VAL A 56 8.37 8.15 0.51
N HIS A 57 8.79 6.92 0.23
CA HIS A 57 8.47 6.26 -1.03
C HIS A 57 6.97 6.01 -1.20
N PHE A 58 6.28 5.63 -0.12
CA PHE A 58 4.82 5.51 -0.14
C PHE A 58 4.14 6.86 -0.38
N ALA A 59 4.59 7.91 0.28
CA ALA A 59 4.13 9.28 0.07
C ALA A 59 4.34 9.74 -1.39
N ARG A 60 5.48 9.39 -2.00
CA ARG A 60 5.75 9.63 -3.43
C ARG A 60 4.76 8.90 -4.34
N THR A 61 4.30 7.73 -3.95
CA THR A 61 3.25 7.01 -4.69
C THR A 61 1.89 7.67 -4.51
N LEU A 62 1.55 8.07 -3.28
CA LEU A 62 0.26 8.71 -2.98
C LEU A 62 0.10 10.07 -3.65
N ILE A 63 1.16 10.88 -3.77
CA ILE A 63 1.06 12.23 -4.35
C ILE A 63 0.58 12.20 -5.80
N GLN A 64 0.85 11.11 -6.53
CA GLN A 64 0.37 10.91 -7.89
C GLN A 64 -1.16 10.96 -7.99
N MET A 65 -1.85 10.63 -6.89
CA MET A 65 -3.31 10.60 -6.83
C MET A 65 -3.92 12.00 -6.77
N TYR A 66 -3.14 12.99 -6.38
CA TYR A 66 -3.59 14.38 -6.23
C TYR A 66 -3.32 15.23 -7.48
N ASN A 67 -2.58 14.68 -8.43
CA ASN A 67 -2.05 15.39 -9.58
C ASN A 67 -3.06 15.65 -10.70
N ARG A 68 -4.13 14.85 -10.83
CA ARG A 68 -5.03 14.90 -11.99
C ARG A 68 -6.46 15.22 -11.61
N ASP A 69 -7.14 16.00 -12.46
CA ASP A 69 -8.59 16.17 -12.42
C ASP A 69 -9.27 14.90 -12.94
N PHE A 70 -9.52 13.96 -12.03
CA PHE A 70 -10.04 12.64 -12.35
C PHE A 70 -11.55 12.52 -12.15
N GLU A 71 -12.33 13.53 -12.50
CA GLU A 71 -13.77 13.49 -12.26
C GLU A 71 -14.50 12.35 -13.03
N THR A 72 -13.87 11.75 -14.04
CA THR A 72 -14.55 10.81 -14.93
C THR A 72 -13.86 9.48 -15.19
N LYS A 73 -12.69 9.19 -14.59
CA LYS A 73 -11.92 7.96 -14.88
C LYS A 73 -11.73 7.08 -13.65
N SER A 74 -11.78 5.77 -13.85
CA SER A 74 -11.38 4.79 -12.83
C SER A 74 -9.94 5.04 -12.39
N ARG A 75 -9.68 5.03 -11.10
CA ARG A 75 -8.38 5.32 -10.48
C ARG A 75 -7.87 4.07 -9.77
N TYR A 76 -6.64 3.72 -10.01
CA TYR A 76 -6.04 2.52 -9.43
C TYR A 76 -4.69 2.82 -8.80
N ILE A 77 -4.42 2.15 -7.68
CA ILE A 77 -3.13 2.12 -7.00
C ILE A 77 -2.63 0.67 -7.07
N MET A 78 -1.39 0.49 -7.49
CA MET A 78 -0.74 -0.82 -7.53
C MET A 78 0.50 -0.77 -6.65
N LEU A 79 0.59 -1.66 -5.67
CA LEU A 79 1.67 -1.72 -4.70
C LEU A 79 2.19 -3.16 -4.60
N ASP A 80 3.50 -3.29 -4.71
CA ASP A 80 4.20 -4.56 -4.56
C ASP A 80 4.89 -4.59 -3.20
N GLU A 81 4.43 -5.47 -2.32
CA GLU A 81 4.94 -5.70 -0.96
C GLU A 81 5.21 -4.42 -0.14
N PRO A 82 4.30 -3.45 -0.10
CA PRO A 82 4.59 -2.15 0.53
C PRO A 82 4.74 -2.24 2.05
N THR A 83 4.33 -3.35 2.66
CA THR A 83 4.43 -3.60 4.10
C THR A 83 5.71 -4.34 4.50
N ALA A 84 6.50 -4.84 3.54
CA ALA A 84 7.71 -5.61 3.82
C ALA A 84 8.69 -4.86 4.72
N ASN A 85 9.14 -5.50 5.80
CA ASN A 85 10.06 -4.93 6.81
C ASN A 85 9.57 -3.61 7.48
N LEU A 86 8.28 -3.35 7.52
CA LEU A 86 7.68 -2.38 8.42
C LEU A 86 7.41 -3.05 9.77
N ASP A 87 7.44 -2.26 10.84
CA ASP A 87 6.83 -2.71 12.09
C ASP A 87 5.31 -2.70 11.98
N ILE A 88 4.65 -3.44 12.87
CA ILE A 88 3.20 -3.64 12.86
C ILE A 88 2.41 -2.31 12.84
N SER A 89 2.90 -1.30 13.57
CA SER A 89 2.24 0.00 13.67
C SER A 89 2.22 0.72 12.32
N HIS A 90 3.37 0.76 11.64
CA HIS A 90 3.50 1.39 10.33
C HIS A 90 2.81 0.59 9.21
N GLU A 91 2.82 -0.74 9.31
CA GLU A 91 2.06 -1.62 8.40
C GLU A 91 0.56 -1.32 8.46
N LEU A 92 -0.02 -1.30 9.68
CA LEU A 92 -1.43 -0.99 9.87
C LEU A 92 -1.77 0.45 9.44
N GLN A 93 -0.88 1.40 9.69
CA GLN A 93 -1.06 2.78 9.21
C GLN A 93 -1.18 2.82 7.68
N LEU A 94 -0.26 2.17 6.96
CA LEU A 94 -0.26 2.10 5.49
C LEU A 94 -1.56 1.47 4.98
N ILE A 95 -1.94 0.32 5.51
CA ILE A 95 -3.18 -0.38 5.11
C ILE A 95 -4.42 0.50 5.37
N ASN A 96 -4.47 1.21 6.50
CA ASN A 96 -5.58 2.12 6.81
C ASN A 96 -5.66 3.30 5.84
N ILE A 97 -4.52 3.84 5.40
CA ILE A 97 -4.49 4.87 4.35
C ILE A 97 -5.08 4.30 3.06
N LEU A 98 -4.64 3.12 2.63
CA LEU A 98 -5.15 2.48 1.42
C LEU A 98 -6.66 2.19 1.52
N LYS A 99 -7.14 1.73 2.68
CA LYS A 99 -8.58 1.51 2.91
C LYS A 99 -9.38 2.82 2.79
N LYS A 100 -8.86 3.94 3.30
CA LYS A 100 -9.49 5.25 3.08
C LYS A 100 -9.55 5.60 1.59
N LYS A 101 -8.49 5.31 0.83
CA LYS A 101 -8.48 5.57 -0.62
C LYS A 101 -9.52 4.74 -1.38
N THR A 102 -9.83 3.51 -0.94
CA THR A 102 -10.94 2.76 -1.54
C THR A 102 -12.29 3.45 -1.31
N LEU A 103 -12.50 4.06 -0.14
CA LEU A 103 -13.72 4.85 0.15
C LEU A 103 -13.79 6.13 -0.70
N GLU A 104 -12.66 6.66 -1.15
CA GLU A 104 -12.57 7.79 -2.09
C GLU A 104 -12.75 7.36 -3.56
N GLY A 105 -13.06 6.07 -3.81
CA GLY A 105 -13.34 5.51 -5.13
C GLY A 105 -12.09 5.02 -5.88
N PHE A 106 -10.97 4.77 -5.19
CA PHE A 106 -9.80 4.13 -5.80
C PHE A 106 -9.90 2.61 -5.77
N GLY A 107 -9.54 1.95 -6.85
CA GLY A 107 -9.20 0.53 -6.86
C GLY A 107 -7.77 0.36 -6.32
N VAL A 108 -7.60 -0.49 -5.31
CA VAL A 108 -6.27 -0.78 -4.73
C VAL A 108 -5.90 -2.22 -5.02
N PHE A 109 -4.77 -2.42 -5.71
CA PHE A 109 -4.13 -3.71 -5.89
C PHE A 109 -2.86 -3.75 -5.05
N ILE A 110 -2.78 -4.73 -4.17
CA ILE A 110 -1.64 -4.87 -3.26
C ILE A 110 -1.17 -6.33 -3.23
N ILE A 111 0.13 -6.54 -3.36
CA ILE A 111 0.75 -7.84 -3.12
C ILE A 111 1.16 -7.90 -1.66
N LEU A 112 0.73 -8.95 -0.97
CA LEU A 112 1.00 -9.18 0.45
C LEU A 112 1.50 -10.61 0.66
N HIS A 113 2.43 -10.77 1.60
CA HIS A 113 2.86 -12.09 2.08
C HIS A 113 2.10 -12.52 3.35
N ASP A 114 1.66 -11.57 4.16
CA ASP A 114 0.89 -11.88 5.36
C ASP A 114 -0.56 -12.25 5.00
N LEU A 115 -0.88 -13.53 5.21
CA LEU A 115 -2.20 -14.08 4.91
C LEU A 115 -3.29 -13.52 5.83
N ASN A 116 -2.95 -13.22 7.10
CA ASN A 116 -3.91 -12.65 8.04
C ASN A 116 -4.23 -11.20 7.64
N LEU A 117 -3.21 -10.44 7.24
CA LEU A 117 -3.40 -9.09 6.73
C LEU A 117 -4.28 -9.10 5.46
N ALA A 118 -3.97 -9.99 4.51
CA ALA A 118 -4.76 -10.16 3.28
C ALA A 118 -6.21 -10.54 3.58
N TYR A 119 -6.44 -11.44 4.54
CA TYR A 119 -7.79 -11.84 4.95
C TYR A 119 -8.60 -10.67 5.50
N HIS A 120 -8.01 -9.92 6.45
CA HIS A 120 -8.76 -8.90 7.21
C HIS A 120 -9.00 -7.59 6.45
N PHE A 121 -8.14 -7.27 5.49
CA PHE A 121 -8.17 -5.94 4.84
C PHE A 121 -8.59 -5.96 3.38
N SER A 122 -8.66 -7.12 2.72
CA SER A 122 -9.03 -7.20 1.31
C SER A 122 -10.53 -7.43 1.11
N ASP A 123 -11.09 -6.82 0.07
CA ASP A 123 -12.47 -7.10 -0.37
C ASP A 123 -12.47 -8.32 -1.33
N LYS A 124 -11.38 -8.51 -2.08
CA LYS A 124 -11.12 -9.67 -2.94
C LYS A 124 -9.65 -10.09 -2.83
N VAL A 125 -9.41 -11.39 -2.94
CA VAL A 125 -8.07 -11.96 -2.91
C VAL A 125 -7.87 -12.85 -4.13
N ALA A 126 -6.69 -12.75 -4.74
CA ALA A 126 -6.22 -13.66 -5.77
C ALA A 126 -4.97 -14.38 -5.28
N PHE A 127 -4.98 -15.70 -5.25
CA PHE A 127 -3.78 -16.49 -5.05
C PHE A 127 -3.13 -16.82 -6.39
N ILE A 128 -1.84 -16.49 -6.51
CA ILE A 128 -1.06 -16.71 -7.72
C ILE A 128 0.06 -17.70 -7.43
N LYS A 129 0.16 -18.73 -8.26
CA LYS A 129 1.24 -19.73 -8.22
C LYS A 129 1.69 -20.03 -9.65
N GLU A 130 3.00 -20.03 -9.88
CA GLU A 130 3.58 -20.32 -11.20
C GLU A 130 2.97 -19.48 -12.35
N GLY A 131 2.69 -18.18 -12.06
CA GLY A 131 2.11 -17.25 -13.04
C GLY A 131 0.63 -17.46 -13.36
N LYS A 132 -0.08 -18.31 -12.59
CA LYS A 132 -1.51 -18.58 -12.77
C LYS A 132 -2.30 -18.22 -11.52
N ILE A 133 -3.52 -17.72 -11.72
CA ILE A 133 -4.47 -17.52 -10.63
C ILE A 133 -5.04 -18.88 -10.23
N CYS A 134 -4.73 -19.34 -9.02
CA CYS A 134 -5.18 -20.61 -8.47
C CYS A 134 -6.53 -20.49 -7.74
N ALA A 135 -6.77 -19.32 -7.13
CA ALA A 135 -8.06 -19.01 -6.50
C ALA A 135 -8.31 -17.50 -6.56
N PHE A 136 -9.58 -17.12 -6.71
CA PHE A 136 -10.02 -15.71 -6.71
C PHE A 136 -11.41 -15.61 -6.12
N GLY A 137 -11.61 -14.70 -5.17
CA GLY A 137 -12.91 -14.50 -4.53
C GLY A 137 -12.85 -13.54 -3.35
N THR A 138 -13.89 -13.55 -2.52
CA THR A 138 -13.84 -12.90 -1.19
C THR A 138 -12.87 -13.66 -0.31
N PRO A 139 -12.34 -13.03 0.77
CA PRO A 139 -11.53 -13.77 1.75
C PRO A 139 -12.22 -15.07 2.21
N ASP A 140 -13.49 -15.04 2.57
CA ASP A 140 -14.24 -16.23 3.00
C ASP A 140 -14.36 -17.33 1.92
N ASP A 141 -14.27 -16.96 0.64
CA ASP A 141 -14.31 -17.94 -0.46
C ASP A 141 -12.99 -18.68 -0.63
N VAL A 142 -11.86 -17.98 -0.47
CA VAL A 142 -10.54 -18.48 -0.87
C VAL A 142 -9.64 -18.89 0.30
N PHE A 143 -9.86 -18.38 1.52
CA PHE A 143 -9.10 -18.79 2.71
C PHE A 143 -9.70 -20.06 3.34
N LYS A 144 -9.59 -21.16 2.61
CA LYS A 144 -9.98 -22.49 3.06
C LYS A 144 -8.76 -23.39 3.19
N GLU A 145 -8.67 -24.19 4.25
CA GLU A 145 -7.53 -25.06 4.51
C GLU A 145 -7.10 -25.86 3.28
N LYS A 146 -8.06 -26.48 2.59
CA LYS A 146 -7.79 -27.26 1.38
C LYS A 146 -7.11 -26.42 0.28
N ILE A 147 -7.58 -25.20 0.04
CA ILE A 147 -7.03 -24.32 -1.00
C ILE A 147 -5.62 -23.87 -0.59
N LEU A 148 -5.46 -23.45 0.66
CA LEU A 148 -4.18 -22.96 1.17
C LEU A 148 -3.13 -24.07 1.20
N THR A 149 -3.49 -25.28 1.65
CA THR A 149 -2.59 -26.45 1.63
C THR A 149 -2.14 -26.79 0.21
N GLU A 150 -3.05 -26.75 -0.77
CA GLU A 150 -2.71 -27.01 -2.18
C GLU A 150 -1.76 -25.95 -2.76
N ILE A 151 -1.98 -24.68 -2.43
CA ILE A 151 -1.18 -23.56 -2.92
C ILE A 151 0.21 -23.56 -2.29
N TYR A 152 0.30 -23.67 -0.98
CA TYR A 152 1.54 -23.51 -0.22
C TYR A 152 2.31 -24.83 -0.03
N GLY A 153 1.62 -25.98 -0.14
CA GLY A 153 2.24 -27.30 0.10
C GLY A 153 2.57 -27.53 1.58
N LEU A 154 1.93 -26.82 2.48
CA LEU A 154 2.10 -26.89 3.95
C LEU A 154 0.76 -27.19 4.59
N ASP A 155 0.78 -27.79 5.78
CA ASP A 155 -0.42 -27.94 6.59
C ASP A 155 -0.82 -26.56 7.13
N VAL A 156 -1.97 -26.08 6.66
CA VAL A 156 -2.53 -24.78 7.04
C VAL A 156 -3.83 -25.01 7.78
N SER A 157 -3.98 -24.41 8.95
CA SER A 157 -5.26 -24.39 9.68
C SER A 157 -5.87 -23.00 9.64
N PHE A 158 -7.19 -22.96 9.46
CA PHE A 158 -7.97 -21.74 9.49
C PHE A 158 -8.99 -21.80 10.62
N ASP A 159 -8.80 -21.00 11.64
CA ASP A 159 -9.76 -20.89 12.76
C ASP A 159 -10.92 -19.98 12.35
N ASN A 160 -12.07 -20.59 12.12
CA ASN A 160 -13.30 -19.88 11.73
C ASN A 160 -13.81 -18.90 12.80
N SER A 161 -13.47 -19.10 14.08
CA SER A 161 -13.93 -18.25 15.18
C SER A 161 -13.11 -16.98 15.32
N THR A 162 -11.77 -17.11 15.23
CA THR A 162 -10.84 -15.99 15.34
C THR A 162 -10.43 -15.43 13.98
N LYS A 163 -10.80 -16.11 12.88
CA LYS A 163 -10.38 -15.77 11.51
C LYS A 163 -8.86 -15.73 11.32
N LYS A 164 -8.16 -16.54 12.12
CA LYS A 164 -6.70 -16.62 12.14
C LYS A 164 -6.20 -17.79 11.31
N ILE A 165 -5.17 -17.52 10.52
CA ILE A 165 -4.45 -18.52 9.74
C ILE A 165 -3.19 -18.89 10.50
N SER A 166 -2.97 -20.18 10.69
CA SER A 166 -1.75 -20.76 11.27
C SER A 166 -1.19 -21.81 10.33
N TYR A 167 0.10 -21.90 10.21
CA TYR A 167 0.82 -22.87 9.38
C TYR A 167 1.92 -23.53 10.19
N TYR A 168 2.17 -24.82 9.91
CA TYR A 168 3.08 -25.69 10.65
C TYR A 168 4.08 -26.33 9.72
#